data_0246a337510b6fdcbd58e352e9cb6f3c
#
_entry.id   0246a337510b6fdcbd58e352e9cb6f3c
#
_cell.length_a   1.000
_cell.length_b   1.000
_cell.length_c   1.000
_cell.angle_alpha   90.00
_cell.angle_beta   90.00
_cell.angle_gamma   90.00
#
_symmetry.space_group_name_H-M   'P 1'
#
loop_
_entity.id
_entity.type
_entity.pdbx_description
1 polymer ?
#
loop_
_entity_poly.entity_id
_entity_poly.type
_entity_poly.pdbx_seq_one_letter_code
_entity_poly.pdbx_strand_id
1 'polypeptide(L)'
;LRLVGSEMCIRDRVKKENDLNQGKWIGIGGKFEDGESPEDCILRETWEETGLTLTDYRYRGLVTFVSDEAPTEYMHLFTATGWTGTPHPCDEGELAWIKKAELRGLPMWEGDKIFLRLLEENVPFFSLKLQYQGDRLDRAVLNGRRIV
;
A
#
# COMPACT_ATOMS: atom_id res chain seq x y z
N LEU A 1 5.34 -2.41 -3.21
CA LEU A 1 4.88 -1.13 -3.76
C LEU A 1 3.38 -0.98 -3.51
N ARG A 2 2.93 0.20 -3.14
CA ARG A 2 1.52 0.44 -2.79
C ARG A 2 1.04 1.79 -3.30
N LEU A 3 -0.22 1.85 -3.71
CA LEU A 3 -0.88 3.02 -4.23
C LEU A 3 -2.12 3.40 -3.41
N VAL A 4 -2.28 4.67 -3.14
CA VAL A 4 -3.44 5.25 -2.47
C VAL A 4 -3.98 6.43 -3.28
N GLY A 5 -5.29 6.47 -3.52
CA GLY A 5 -5.93 7.59 -4.22
C GLY A 5 -6.17 8.81 -3.33
N SER A 6 -6.46 9.96 -3.95
CA SER A 6 -6.61 11.23 -3.24
C SER A 6 -7.91 11.34 -2.41
N GLU A 7 -9.02 10.89 -2.95
CA GLU A 7 -10.34 10.94 -2.28
C GLU A 7 -10.90 9.56 -1.95
N MET A 8 -10.58 8.58 -2.78
CA MET A 8 -10.95 7.20 -2.60
C MET A 8 -9.73 6.32 -2.79
N CYS A 9 -9.71 5.20 -2.11
CA CYS A 9 -8.68 4.19 -2.25
C CYS A 9 -9.22 3.03 -3.07
N ILE A 10 -8.46 2.57 -4.05
CA ILE A 10 -8.71 1.23 -4.57
C ILE A 10 -7.97 0.29 -3.64
N ARG A 11 -8.71 -0.60 -3.04
CA ARG A 11 -8.17 -1.59 -2.12
C ARG A 11 -8.42 -2.98 -2.67
N ASP A 12 -7.48 -3.86 -2.41
CA ASP A 12 -7.56 -5.26 -2.75
C ASP A 12 -7.72 -6.08 -1.47
N ARG A 13 -8.78 -6.87 -1.40
CA ARG A 13 -8.96 -7.84 -0.33
C ARG A 13 -8.36 -9.16 -0.78
N VAL A 14 -7.26 -9.54 -0.15
CA VAL A 14 -6.54 -10.76 -0.48
C VAL A 14 -7.37 -11.99 -0.17
N LYS A 15 -7.64 -12.82 -1.19
CA LYS A 15 -8.41 -14.07 -1.08
C LYS A 15 -7.53 -15.32 -1.05
N LYS A 16 -6.24 -15.18 -1.40
CA LYS A 16 -5.32 -16.31 -1.49
C LYS A 16 -5.12 -16.97 -0.13
N GLU A 17 -5.35 -18.29 -0.05
CA GLU A 17 -5.11 -19.08 1.14
C GLU A 17 -3.61 -19.12 1.49
N ASN A 18 -3.31 -19.17 2.79
CA ASN A 18 -1.94 -19.20 3.33
C ASN A 18 -1.09 -17.96 2.99
N ASP A 19 -1.67 -16.90 2.44
CA ASP A 19 -1.01 -15.62 2.30
C ASP A 19 -1.05 -14.86 3.63
N LEU A 20 0.06 -14.21 3.98
CA LEU A 20 0.19 -13.41 5.21
C LEU A 20 -0.86 -12.29 5.27
N ASN A 21 -1.31 -11.80 4.11
CA ASN A 21 -2.30 -10.73 3.97
C ASN A 21 -3.74 -11.25 3.83
N GLN A 22 -3.96 -12.56 3.92
CA GLN A 22 -5.30 -13.14 3.72
C GLN A 22 -6.35 -12.48 4.63
N GLY A 23 -7.46 -12.07 4.02
CA GLY A 23 -8.55 -11.39 4.70
C GLY A 23 -8.31 -9.92 5.03
N LYS A 24 -7.13 -9.37 4.74
CA LYS A 24 -6.81 -7.96 4.96
C LYS A 24 -6.96 -7.16 3.66
N TRP A 25 -7.32 -5.90 3.80
CA TRP A 25 -7.33 -4.94 2.69
C TRP A 25 -5.96 -4.30 2.54
N ILE A 26 -5.41 -4.38 1.36
CA ILE A 26 -4.12 -3.78 1.01
C ILE A 26 -4.27 -2.87 -0.21
N GLY A 27 -3.35 -1.91 -0.35
CA GLY A 27 -3.29 -1.06 -1.54
C GLY A 27 -2.87 -1.85 -2.78
N ILE A 28 -3.26 -1.35 -3.95
CA ILE A 28 -2.79 -1.87 -5.24
C ILE A 28 -1.26 -1.81 -5.30
N GLY A 29 -0.62 -2.83 -5.81
CA GLY A 29 0.82 -2.87 -5.98
C GLY A 29 1.35 -4.27 -6.19
N GLY A 30 2.66 -4.40 -6.24
CA GLY A 30 3.33 -5.66 -6.48
C GLY A 30 4.83 -5.53 -6.34
N LYS A 31 5.54 -6.48 -6.93
CA LYS A 31 7.00 -6.57 -6.89
C LYS A 31 7.63 -5.95 -8.14
N PHE A 32 8.86 -5.43 -7.98
CA PHE A 32 9.65 -4.94 -9.10
C PHE A 32 10.00 -6.07 -10.07
N GLU A 33 9.97 -5.75 -11.35
CA GLU A 33 10.62 -6.53 -12.39
C GLU A 33 12.01 -5.97 -12.66
N ASP A 34 12.85 -6.78 -13.32
CA ASP A 34 14.21 -6.37 -13.67
C ASP A 34 14.21 -5.10 -14.51
N GLY A 35 15.02 -4.13 -14.13
CA GLY A 35 15.16 -2.85 -14.83
C GLY A 35 14.09 -1.79 -14.53
N GLU A 36 13.14 -2.10 -13.67
CA GLU A 36 12.10 -1.12 -13.31
C GLU A 36 12.54 -0.15 -12.21
N SER A 37 12.21 1.14 -12.40
CA SER A 37 12.18 2.11 -11.30
C SER A 37 10.90 1.94 -10.46
N PRO A 38 10.82 2.54 -9.26
CA PRO A 38 9.55 2.57 -8.51
C PRO A 38 8.38 3.11 -9.33
N GLU A 39 8.60 4.14 -10.15
CA GLU A 39 7.60 4.74 -11.02
C GLU A 39 7.14 3.76 -12.12
N ASP A 40 8.08 3.07 -12.77
CA ASP A 40 7.76 2.06 -13.78
C ASP A 40 6.90 0.95 -13.19
N CYS A 41 7.28 0.47 -12.01
CA CYS A 41 6.58 -0.60 -11.31
C CYS A 41 5.14 -0.20 -10.93
N ILE A 42 4.93 0.99 -10.38
CA ILE A 42 3.57 1.41 -9.98
C ILE A 42 2.65 1.59 -11.18
N LEU A 43 3.16 2.09 -12.29
CA LEU A 43 2.39 2.23 -13.54
C LEU A 43 1.99 0.87 -14.08
N ARG A 44 2.91 -0.08 -14.15
CA ARG A 44 2.66 -1.43 -14.63
C ARG A 44 1.68 -2.19 -13.73
N GLU A 45 1.96 -2.25 -12.44
CA GLU A 45 1.11 -2.97 -11.48
C GLU A 45 -0.31 -2.41 -11.42
N THR A 46 -0.46 -1.09 -11.44
CA THR A 46 -1.79 -0.47 -11.45
C THR A 46 -2.55 -0.87 -12.71
N TRP A 47 -1.90 -0.83 -13.86
CA TRP A 47 -2.55 -1.22 -15.12
C TRP A 47 -2.91 -2.70 -15.14
N GLU A 48 -1.99 -3.58 -14.73
CA GLU A 48 -2.24 -5.04 -14.71
C GLU A 48 -3.37 -5.42 -13.76
N GLU A 49 -3.41 -4.83 -12.56
CA GLU A 49 -4.41 -5.18 -11.55
C GLU A 49 -5.77 -4.51 -11.79
N THR A 50 -5.80 -3.32 -12.35
CA THR A 50 -7.03 -2.51 -12.42
C THR A 50 -7.46 -2.10 -13.82
N GLY A 51 -6.56 -2.11 -14.79
CA GLY A 51 -6.80 -1.54 -16.14
C GLY A 51 -6.69 -0.01 -16.18
N LEU A 52 -6.31 0.62 -15.06
CA LEU A 52 -6.14 2.08 -15.00
C LEU A 52 -4.71 2.47 -15.36
N THR A 53 -4.59 3.58 -16.10
CA THR A 53 -3.31 4.23 -16.38
C THR A 53 -3.20 5.50 -15.54
N LEU A 54 -2.22 5.54 -14.66
CA LEU A 54 -1.97 6.71 -13.81
C LEU A 54 -1.41 7.87 -14.64
N THR A 55 -1.95 9.06 -14.44
CA THR A 55 -1.53 10.30 -15.11
C THR A 55 -0.94 11.33 -14.16
N ASP A 56 -1.34 11.31 -12.89
CA ASP A 56 -0.82 12.19 -11.86
C ASP A 56 -0.62 11.39 -10.57
N TYR A 57 0.64 11.20 -10.18
CA TYR A 57 1.02 10.38 -9.03
C TYR A 57 2.29 10.92 -8.38
N ARG A 58 2.48 10.62 -7.10
CA ARG A 58 3.63 11.07 -6.32
C ARG A 58 4.21 9.93 -5.49
N TYR A 59 5.54 9.87 -5.44
CA TYR A 59 6.26 9.00 -4.51
C TYR A 59 6.27 9.64 -3.13
N ARG A 60 5.66 8.99 -2.14
CA ARG A 60 5.38 9.59 -0.84
C ARG A 60 6.27 9.10 0.29
N GLY A 61 6.77 7.91 0.21
CA GLY A 61 7.60 7.35 1.28
C GLY A 61 8.08 5.94 1.04
N LEU A 62 9.00 5.52 1.91
CA LEU A 62 9.50 4.16 1.97
C LEU A 62 9.08 3.54 3.30
N VAL A 63 8.37 2.42 3.24
CA VAL A 63 7.97 1.66 4.42
C VAL A 63 8.80 0.38 4.50
N THR A 64 9.51 0.21 5.61
CA THR A 64 10.26 -1.01 5.90
C THR A 64 9.38 -1.91 6.77
N PHE A 65 8.98 -3.03 6.22
CA PHE A 65 8.13 -4.01 6.91
C PHE A 65 8.99 -5.15 7.43
N VAL A 66 9.06 -5.28 8.75
CA VAL A 66 9.81 -6.34 9.44
C VAL A 66 8.85 -7.27 10.14
N SER A 67 8.97 -8.57 9.88
CA SER A 67 8.13 -9.61 10.46
C SER A 67 8.98 -10.78 10.94
N ASP A 68 8.54 -11.46 11.98
CA ASP A 68 9.11 -12.73 12.42
C ASP A 68 8.69 -13.92 11.54
N GLU A 69 7.70 -13.72 10.67
CA GLU A 69 7.13 -14.76 9.82
C GLU A 69 7.57 -14.70 8.35
N ALA A 70 8.24 -13.61 7.95
CA ALA A 70 8.61 -13.36 6.55
C ALA A 70 9.89 -12.52 6.46
N PRO A 71 10.62 -12.57 5.33
CA PRO A 71 11.75 -11.67 5.10
C PRO A 71 11.34 -10.20 5.14
N THR A 72 12.28 -9.33 5.49
CA THR A 72 12.07 -7.88 5.46
C THR A 72 11.70 -7.41 4.06
N GLU A 73 10.65 -6.62 3.96
CA GLU A 73 10.20 -6.00 2.71
C GLU A 73 10.33 -4.48 2.78
N TYR A 74 10.66 -3.90 1.63
CA TYR A 74 10.69 -2.45 1.44
C TYR A 74 9.57 -2.06 0.49
N MET A 75 8.56 -1.36 1.03
CA MET A 75 7.40 -0.92 0.27
C MET A 75 7.57 0.53 -0.16
N HIS A 76 7.61 0.76 -1.46
CA HIS A 76 7.59 2.10 -2.05
C HIS A 76 6.14 2.57 -2.16
N LEU A 77 5.81 3.65 -1.46
CA LEU A 77 4.46 4.12 -1.27
C LEU A 77 4.16 5.32 -2.17
N PHE A 78 3.10 5.19 -2.98
CA PHE A 78 2.65 6.24 -3.90
C PHE A 78 1.23 6.68 -3.58
N THR A 79 0.91 7.91 -3.97
CA THR A 79 -0.45 8.40 -4.08
C THR A 79 -0.73 8.83 -5.51
N ALA A 80 -1.98 8.69 -5.96
CA ALA A 80 -2.41 9.14 -7.27
C ALA A 80 -3.65 10.03 -7.16
N THR A 81 -3.67 11.09 -7.98
CA THR A 81 -4.79 12.02 -8.08
C THR A 81 -5.40 12.05 -9.48
N GLY A 82 -4.75 11.42 -10.46
CA GLY A 82 -5.22 11.37 -11.83
C GLY A 82 -4.98 10.02 -12.47
N TRP A 83 -5.96 9.55 -13.23
CA TRP A 83 -5.88 8.31 -13.99
C TRP A 83 -6.87 8.32 -15.15
N THR A 84 -6.66 7.43 -16.13
CA THR A 84 -7.55 7.16 -17.24
C THR A 84 -7.88 5.68 -17.32
N GLY A 85 -8.92 5.33 -18.06
CA GLY A 85 -9.34 3.94 -18.24
C GLY A 85 -10.52 3.57 -17.34
N THR A 86 -10.96 2.31 -17.48
CA THR A 86 -12.07 1.74 -16.73
C THR A 86 -11.57 0.56 -15.92
N PRO A 87 -11.86 0.49 -14.60
CA PRO A 87 -11.46 -0.65 -13.80
C PRO A 87 -11.99 -1.98 -14.32
N HIS A 88 -11.14 -3.02 -14.28
CA HIS A 88 -11.56 -4.39 -14.61
C HIS A 88 -11.39 -5.30 -13.39
N PRO A 89 -12.06 -6.48 -13.35
CA PRO A 89 -11.90 -7.44 -12.27
C PRO A 89 -10.44 -7.91 -12.13
N CYS A 90 -10.01 -8.13 -10.89
CA CYS A 90 -8.71 -8.69 -10.56
C CYS A 90 -8.87 -10.14 -10.07
N ASP A 91 -8.00 -11.05 -10.56
CA ASP A 91 -8.05 -12.47 -10.20
C ASP A 91 -7.44 -12.74 -8.81
N GLU A 92 -6.58 -11.86 -8.32
CA GLU A 92 -5.85 -12.04 -7.05
C GLU A 92 -6.63 -11.63 -5.81
N GLY A 93 -7.73 -10.89 -5.98
CA GLY A 93 -8.53 -10.40 -4.88
C GLY A 93 -9.78 -9.68 -5.31
N GLU A 94 -10.38 -8.96 -4.39
CA GLU A 94 -11.56 -8.14 -4.60
C GLU A 94 -11.19 -6.67 -4.63
N LEU A 95 -11.36 -6.00 -5.78
CA LEU A 95 -11.12 -4.57 -5.92
C LEU A 95 -12.34 -3.77 -5.48
N ALA A 96 -12.13 -2.73 -4.69
CA ALA A 96 -13.19 -1.81 -4.32
C ALA A 96 -12.68 -0.37 -4.21
N TRP A 97 -13.52 0.58 -4.62
CA TRP A 97 -13.34 2.00 -4.33
C TRP A 97 -13.87 2.29 -2.92
N ILE A 98 -13.01 2.70 -2.02
CA ILE A 98 -13.35 2.93 -0.62
C ILE A 98 -13.07 4.38 -0.27
N LYS A 99 -14.07 5.05 0.31
CA LYS A 99 -13.92 6.41 0.80
C LYS A 99 -12.91 6.46 1.94
N LYS A 100 -12.08 7.49 1.98
CA LYS A 100 -11.06 7.65 3.04
C LYS A 100 -11.63 7.54 4.46
N ALA A 101 -12.81 8.10 4.69
CA ALA A 101 -13.48 8.05 5.99
C ALA A 101 -13.81 6.61 6.44
N GLU A 102 -13.97 5.67 5.50
CA GLU A 102 -14.33 4.28 5.76
C GLU A 102 -13.10 3.36 5.86
N LEU A 103 -11.92 3.83 5.46
CA LEU A 103 -10.71 3.01 5.43
C LEU A 103 -10.33 2.43 6.80
N ARG A 104 -10.46 3.21 7.85
CA ARG A 104 -10.04 2.83 9.21
C ARG A 104 -10.85 1.69 9.80
N GLY A 105 -12.07 1.46 9.30
CA GLY A 105 -12.94 0.37 9.72
C GLY A 105 -12.69 -0.95 9.03
N LEU A 106 -11.80 -0.99 8.03
CA LEU A 106 -11.50 -2.20 7.29
C LEU A 106 -10.43 -3.05 7.97
N PRO A 107 -10.50 -4.40 7.82
CA PRO A 107 -9.40 -5.26 8.21
C PRO A 107 -8.13 -4.91 7.44
N MET A 108 -7.11 -4.45 8.14
CA MET A 108 -5.80 -4.11 7.59
C MET A 108 -4.73 -4.26 8.66
N TRP A 109 -3.47 -4.23 8.25
CA TRP A 109 -2.36 -4.21 9.18
C TRP A 109 -2.37 -2.92 10.03
N GLU A 110 -2.02 -3.02 11.31
CA GLU A 110 -1.99 -1.87 12.21
C GLU A 110 -1.09 -0.73 11.71
N GLY A 111 0.05 -1.08 11.12
CA GLY A 111 0.98 -0.11 10.56
C GLY A 111 0.44 0.63 9.33
N ASP A 112 -0.46 0.01 8.59
CA ASP A 112 -1.11 0.65 7.44
C ASP A 112 -1.90 1.89 7.88
N LYS A 113 -2.50 1.84 9.06
CA LYS A 113 -3.21 2.99 9.65
C LYS A 113 -2.26 4.16 9.90
N ILE A 114 -1.01 3.88 10.26
CA ILE A 114 0.01 4.90 10.50
C ILE A 114 0.36 5.61 9.20
N PHE A 115 0.75 4.87 8.15
CA PHE A 115 1.15 5.55 6.90
C PHE A 115 -0.03 6.19 6.17
N LEU A 116 -1.25 5.65 6.26
CA LEU A 116 -2.44 6.29 5.72
C LEU A 116 -2.69 7.66 6.39
N ARG A 117 -2.50 7.75 7.71
CA ARG A 117 -2.58 9.03 8.42
C ARG A 117 -1.50 10.02 7.97
N LEU A 118 -0.25 9.55 7.81
CA LEU A 118 0.85 10.39 7.32
C LEU A 118 0.56 10.93 5.91
N LEU A 119 -0.03 10.12 5.04
CA LEU A 119 -0.46 10.55 3.71
C LEU A 119 -1.59 11.57 3.77
N GLU A 120 -2.58 11.36 4.64
CA GLU A 120 -3.70 12.27 4.84
C GLU A 120 -3.23 13.64 5.36
N GLU A 121 -2.27 13.66 6.27
CA GLU A 121 -1.63 14.86 6.81
C GLU A 121 -0.67 15.53 5.83
N ASN A 122 -0.48 14.96 4.65
CA ASN A 122 0.44 15.44 3.62
C ASN A 122 1.88 15.65 4.12
N VAL A 123 2.36 14.73 4.93
CA VAL A 123 3.73 14.75 5.46
C VAL A 123 4.72 14.67 4.29
N PRO A 124 5.86 15.42 4.30
CA PRO A 124 6.92 15.27 3.29
C PRO A 124 7.41 13.83 3.20
N PHE A 125 8.12 13.47 2.14
CA PHE A 125 8.65 12.12 1.94
C PHE A 125 9.22 11.56 3.24
N PHE A 126 8.77 10.38 3.64
CA PHE A 126 9.12 9.78 4.93
C PHE A 126 9.66 8.36 4.78
N SER A 127 10.43 7.96 5.79
CA SER A 127 10.86 6.58 5.99
C SER A 127 10.18 6.04 7.25
N LEU A 128 9.37 4.99 7.10
CA LEU A 128 8.63 4.38 8.19
C LEU A 128 9.02 2.91 8.33
N LYS A 129 9.55 2.54 9.47
CA LYS A 129 9.83 1.14 9.80
C LYS A 129 8.72 0.60 10.71
N LEU A 130 8.12 -0.49 10.29
CA LEU A 130 7.07 -1.20 11.02
C LEU A 130 7.58 -2.59 11.39
N GLN A 131 7.62 -2.90 12.66
CA GLN A 131 8.10 -4.19 13.16
C GLN A 131 6.95 -4.95 13.81
N TYR A 132 6.70 -6.14 13.31
CA TYR A 132 5.60 -7.02 13.74
C TYR A 132 6.10 -8.27 14.43
N GLN A 133 5.29 -8.74 15.37
CA GLN A 133 5.34 -10.08 15.93
C GLN A 133 4.01 -10.75 15.65
N GLY A 134 3.98 -11.70 14.71
CA GLY A 134 2.73 -12.20 14.15
C GLY A 134 1.94 -11.04 13.52
N ASP A 135 0.69 -10.89 13.89
CA ASP A 135 -0.19 -9.81 13.43
C ASP A 135 -0.08 -8.52 14.28
N ARG A 136 0.69 -8.55 15.36
CA ARG A 136 0.80 -7.43 16.28
C ARG A 136 1.93 -6.48 15.89
N LEU A 137 1.60 -5.20 15.79
CA LEU A 137 2.61 -4.14 15.63
C LEU A 137 3.34 -3.93 16.97
N ASP A 138 4.62 -4.27 16.99
CA ASP A 138 5.48 -4.18 18.16
C ASP A 138 6.21 -2.83 18.25
N ARG A 139 6.65 -2.32 17.10
CA ARG A 139 7.40 -1.07 17.01
C ARG A 139 7.14 -0.35 15.71
N ALA A 140 7.06 0.98 15.77
CA ALA A 140 7.08 1.86 14.61
C ALA A 140 8.11 2.96 14.79
N VAL A 141 8.91 3.20 13.75
CA VAL A 141 9.98 4.21 13.74
C VAL A 141 9.79 5.10 12.51
N LEU A 142 9.57 6.38 12.73
CA LEU A 142 9.37 7.38 11.68
C LEU A 142 10.61 8.27 11.56
N ASN A 143 11.23 8.27 10.37
CA ASN A 143 12.44 9.06 10.10
C ASN A 143 13.53 8.89 11.19
N GLY A 144 13.72 7.65 11.65
CA GLY A 144 14.69 7.31 12.66
C GLY A 144 14.24 7.54 14.11
N ARG A 145 13.02 8.01 14.34
CA ARG A 145 12.47 8.24 15.69
C ARG A 145 11.34 7.26 16.00
N ARG A 146 11.44 6.61 17.15
CA ARG A 146 10.40 5.69 17.61
C ARG A 146 9.11 6.45 17.92
N ILE A 147 7.98 5.97 17.37
CA ILE A 147 6.64 6.53 17.59
C ILE A 147 5.65 5.54 18.23
N VAL A 148 5.99 4.27 18.17
CA VAL A 148 5.24 3.19 18.86
C VAL A 148 6.19 2.24 19.54
#